data_ea45ea35a291408fce01d6e9296cd90a
#
_entry.id   ea45ea35a291408fce01d6e9296cd90a
#
_cell.length_a   1.000
_cell.length_b   1.000
_cell.length_c   1.000
_cell.angle_alpha   90.00
_cell.angle_beta   90.00
_cell.angle_gamma   90.00
#
_symmetry.space_group_name_H-M   'P 1'
#
loop_
_entity.id
_entity.type
_entity.pdbx_description
1 polymer ?
#
loop_
_entity_poly.entity_id
_entity_poly.type
_entity_poly.pdbx_seq_one_letter_code
_entity_poly.pdbx_strand_id
1 'polypeptide(L)'
;MEHPAYSQLRPVSQSVGVVLCDNPSYTALEGTNTWIIRAAEDSRAIVVDPGPEDEGHLNVVHRNAGEVALILITHRHDDHASGAQRLRQMTGAPIRAFDPSYCNGAEALQDGEHISLDGITPSLEVVHTPGHTADSTCFFVWS
;
A
#
# COMPACT_ATOMS: atom_id res chain seq x y z
N MET A 1 -16.38 -7.40 17.93
CA MET A 1 -15.47 -6.54 18.74
C MET A 1 -14.41 -5.95 17.82
N GLU A 2 -14.22 -4.67 17.90
CA GLU A 2 -13.23 -3.99 17.06
C GLU A 2 -11.83 -4.12 17.65
N HIS A 3 -10.85 -4.33 16.77
CA HIS A 3 -9.45 -4.27 17.15
C HIS A 3 -9.10 -2.78 17.45
N PRO A 4 -8.35 -2.48 18.52
CA PRO A 4 -8.05 -1.07 18.86
C PRO A 4 -7.21 -0.34 17.80
N ALA A 5 -6.58 -1.06 16.87
CA ALA A 5 -5.79 -0.46 15.79
C ALA A 5 -6.63 -0.09 14.56
N TYR A 6 -7.91 -0.48 14.48
CA TYR A 6 -8.73 -0.20 13.30
C TYR A 6 -8.84 1.30 13.07
N SER A 7 -8.71 1.69 11.79
CA SER A 7 -8.86 3.07 11.33
C SER A 7 -7.93 4.08 12.02
N GLN A 8 -6.77 3.62 12.51
CA GLN A 8 -5.77 4.47 13.13
C GLN A 8 -4.40 4.24 12.51
N LEU A 9 -3.70 5.33 12.20
CA LEU A 9 -2.31 5.24 11.77
C LEU A 9 -1.43 4.86 12.96
N ARG A 10 -0.65 3.80 12.81
CA ARG A 10 0.31 3.34 13.81
C ARG A 10 1.71 3.41 13.23
N PRO A 11 2.61 4.23 13.78
CA PRO A 11 3.98 4.28 13.28
C PRO A 11 4.71 2.97 13.57
N VAL A 12 5.42 2.46 12.56
CA VAL A 12 6.24 1.26 12.65
C VAL A 12 7.72 1.63 12.66
N SER A 13 8.07 2.69 11.92
CA SER A 13 9.43 3.25 11.89
C SER A 13 9.31 4.74 11.57
N GLN A 14 10.46 5.42 11.38
CA GLN A 14 10.46 6.83 11.00
C GLN A 14 9.83 7.07 9.62
N SER A 15 9.78 6.05 8.77
CA SER A 15 9.34 6.18 7.37
C SER A 15 8.12 5.33 7.04
N VAL A 16 7.62 4.51 7.96
CA VAL A 16 6.54 3.56 7.67
C VAL A 16 5.50 3.60 8.77
N GLY A 17 4.26 3.81 8.37
CA GLY A 17 3.09 3.66 9.24
C GLY A 17 2.16 2.59 8.70
N VAL A 18 1.27 2.10 9.53
CA VAL A 18 0.28 1.09 9.15
C VAL A 18 -1.11 1.49 9.62
N VAL A 19 -2.11 1.23 8.76
CA VAL A 19 -3.52 1.38 9.09
C VAL A 19 -4.18 0.03 8.90
N LEU A 20 -4.82 -0.49 9.94
CA LEU A 20 -5.52 -1.77 9.89
C LEU A 20 -6.96 -1.54 9.42
N CYS A 21 -7.37 -2.23 8.36
CA CYS A 21 -8.74 -2.22 7.87
C CYS A 21 -9.60 -3.19 8.66
N ASP A 22 -10.84 -2.80 8.98
CA ASP A 22 -11.78 -3.65 9.71
C ASP A 22 -12.44 -4.65 8.74
N ASN A 23 -11.66 -5.63 8.30
CA ASN A 23 -12.11 -6.68 7.39
C ASN A 23 -11.52 -8.05 7.78
N PRO A 24 -11.72 -8.54 9.02
CA PRO A 24 -11.14 -9.80 9.44
C PRO A 24 -11.64 -10.97 8.58
N SER A 25 -10.75 -11.92 8.30
CA SER A 25 -11.05 -13.09 7.48
C SER A 25 -10.12 -14.25 7.87
N TYR A 26 -10.29 -15.40 7.23
CA TYR A 26 -9.39 -16.55 7.44
C TYR A 26 -7.94 -16.22 7.10
N THR A 27 -7.73 -15.38 6.10
CA THR A 27 -6.38 -15.04 5.62
C THR A 27 -5.80 -13.83 6.31
N ALA A 28 -6.63 -12.96 6.88
CA ALA A 28 -6.20 -11.71 7.49
C ALA A 28 -6.46 -11.63 8.99
N LEU A 29 -7.12 -12.59 9.60
CA LEU A 29 -7.48 -12.71 11.02
C LEU A 29 -8.05 -11.42 11.63
N GLU A 30 -7.24 -10.38 11.81
CA GLU A 30 -7.66 -9.11 12.41
C GLU A 30 -8.04 -8.05 11.37
N GLY A 31 -7.66 -8.23 10.09
CA GLY A 31 -7.92 -7.30 9.02
C GLY A 31 -6.71 -7.15 8.09
N THR A 32 -6.84 -6.28 7.09
CA THR A 32 -5.78 -6.01 6.13
C THR A 32 -4.95 -4.80 6.55
N ASN A 33 -3.63 -4.94 6.54
CA ASN A 33 -2.72 -3.84 6.81
C ASN A 33 -2.47 -3.04 5.54
N THR A 34 -2.72 -1.73 5.60
CA THR A 34 -2.30 -0.78 4.58
C THR A 34 -1.08 -0.03 5.10
N TRP A 35 -0.01 -0.03 4.32
CA TRP A 35 1.25 0.60 4.70
C TRP A 35 1.37 1.97 4.04
N ILE A 36 1.77 2.98 4.81
CA ILE A 36 2.02 4.33 4.32
C ILE A 36 3.51 4.60 4.51
N ILE A 37 4.21 4.84 3.40
CA ILE A 37 5.66 5.05 3.38
C ILE A 37 5.92 6.53 3.12
N ARG A 38 6.38 7.22 4.17
CA ARG A 38 6.66 8.65 4.11
C ARG A 38 7.49 9.05 5.34
N ALA A 39 8.62 9.71 5.14
CA ALA A 39 9.33 10.34 6.26
C ALA A 39 8.57 11.60 6.71
N ALA A 40 8.82 12.07 7.94
CA ALA A 40 8.05 13.17 8.55
C ALA A 40 8.05 14.46 7.71
N GLU A 41 9.14 14.73 7.00
CA GLU A 41 9.30 15.95 6.21
C GLU A 41 8.93 15.78 4.73
N ASP A 42 8.53 14.58 4.33
CA ASP A 42 8.21 14.29 2.93
C ASP A 42 6.86 14.94 2.56
N SER A 43 6.80 15.49 1.34
CA SER A 43 5.58 16.08 0.81
C SER A 43 4.62 15.05 0.23
N ARG A 44 5.09 13.85 -0.07
CA ARG A 44 4.35 12.82 -0.76
C ARG A 44 4.54 11.47 -0.05
N ALA A 45 3.68 10.50 -0.37
CA ALA A 45 3.73 9.18 0.24
C ALA A 45 3.52 8.08 -0.80
N ILE A 46 3.98 6.88 -0.48
CA ILE A 46 3.64 5.65 -1.20
C ILE A 46 2.68 4.86 -0.32
N VAL A 47 1.58 4.39 -0.89
CA VAL A 47 0.60 3.54 -0.19
C VAL A 47 0.73 2.12 -0.72
N VAL A 48 0.91 1.16 0.18
CA VAL A 48 1.03 -0.27 -0.15
C VAL A 48 -0.20 -0.99 0.38
N ASP A 49 -0.85 -1.76 -0.49
CA ASP A 49 -2.03 -2.57 -0.18
C ASP A 49 -3.18 -1.74 0.41
N PRO A 50 -3.89 -0.97 -0.44
CA PRO A 50 -5.01 -0.15 0.05
C PRO A 50 -6.15 -0.94 0.69
N GLY A 51 -6.18 -2.25 0.50
CA GLY A 51 -7.20 -3.12 1.07
C GLY A 51 -8.44 -3.21 0.19
N PRO A 52 -9.57 -3.65 0.78
CA PRO A 52 -10.83 -3.74 0.06
C PRO A 52 -11.39 -2.35 -0.26
N GLU A 53 -12.42 -2.31 -1.11
CA GLU A 53 -13.10 -1.06 -1.41
C GLU A 53 -13.99 -0.65 -0.23
N ASP A 54 -13.38 -0.08 0.79
CA ASP A 54 -14.02 0.40 2.01
C ASP A 54 -13.74 1.91 2.13
N GLU A 55 -14.75 2.75 1.90
CA GLU A 55 -14.60 4.20 1.88
C GLU A 55 -14.08 4.75 3.19
N GLY A 56 -14.51 4.20 4.32
CA GLY A 56 -14.03 4.65 5.63
C GLY A 56 -12.54 4.41 5.81
N HIS A 57 -12.07 3.22 5.44
CA HIS A 57 -10.66 2.86 5.49
C HIS A 57 -9.83 3.72 4.52
N LEU A 58 -10.29 3.85 3.27
CA LEU A 58 -9.57 4.61 2.25
C LEU A 58 -9.48 6.10 2.62
N ASN A 59 -10.51 6.66 3.25
CA ASN A 59 -10.45 8.03 3.74
C ASN A 59 -9.41 8.21 4.85
N VAL A 60 -9.28 7.25 5.76
CA VAL A 60 -8.26 7.28 6.81
C VAL A 60 -6.86 7.20 6.18
N VAL A 61 -6.67 6.31 5.23
CA VAL A 61 -5.40 6.17 4.50
C VAL A 61 -5.04 7.47 3.80
N HIS A 62 -5.97 8.04 3.03
CA HIS A 62 -5.72 9.27 2.28
C HIS A 62 -5.39 10.44 3.21
N ARG A 63 -6.14 10.58 4.30
CA ARG A 63 -5.91 11.66 5.27
C ARG A 63 -4.53 11.57 5.92
N ASN A 64 -4.05 10.37 6.22
CA ASN A 64 -2.75 10.17 6.85
C ASN A 64 -1.59 10.21 5.86
N ALA A 65 -1.82 9.81 4.61
CA ALA A 65 -0.79 9.82 3.58
C ALA A 65 -0.51 11.21 3.02
N GLY A 66 -1.51 12.07 2.99
CA GLY A 66 -1.41 13.36 2.30
C GLY A 66 -1.43 13.16 0.79
N GLU A 67 -0.47 13.75 0.07
CA GLU A 67 -0.34 13.55 -1.37
C GLU A 67 0.25 12.17 -1.66
N VAL A 68 -0.50 11.31 -2.36
CA VAL A 68 -0.06 9.97 -2.72
C VAL A 68 0.59 10.00 -4.09
N ALA A 69 1.84 9.57 -4.16
CA ALA A 69 2.62 9.53 -5.40
C ALA A 69 2.48 8.21 -6.15
N LEU A 70 2.24 7.12 -5.42
CA LEU A 70 2.24 5.77 -5.98
C LEU A 70 1.44 4.83 -5.06
N ILE A 71 0.68 3.95 -5.69
CA ILE A 71 -0.03 2.87 -5.00
C ILE A 71 0.62 1.56 -5.43
N LEU A 72 1.01 0.73 -4.46
CA LEU A 72 1.64 -0.56 -4.70
C LEU A 72 0.75 -1.68 -4.18
N ILE A 73 0.75 -2.81 -4.88
CA ILE A 73 0.02 -4.01 -4.51
C ILE A 73 1.02 -5.15 -4.33
N THR A 74 0.98 -5.83 -3.17
CA THR A 74 1.87 -6.96 -2.90
C THR A 74 1.38 -8.23 -3.58
N HIS A 75 0.08 -8.42 -3.73
CA HIS A 75 -0.52 -9.55 -4.44
C HIS A 75 -1.99 -9.28 -4.75
N ARG A 76 -2.58 -10.11 -5.60
CA ARG A 76 -3.88 -9.85 -6.24
C ARG A 76 -5.12 -10.22 -5.41
N HIS A 77 -5.00 -10.60 -4.16
CA HIS A 77 -6.16 -10.90 -3.32
C HIS A 77 -6.98 -9.64 -3.05
N ASP A 78 -8.31 -9.76 -3.05
CA ASP A 78 -9.22 -8.63 -2.94
C ASP A 78 -9.01 -7.80 -1.67
N ASP A 79 -8.66 -8.44 -0.56
CA ASP A 79 -8.40 -7.76 0.69
C ASP A 79 -7.13 -6.88 0.67
N HIS A 80 -6.34 -6.95 -0.41
CA HIS A 80 -5.15 -6.11 -0.63
C HIS A 80 -5.29 -5.18 -1.83
N ALA A 81 -6.08 -5.56 -2.83
CA ALA A 81 -6.05 -4.92 -4.15
C ALA A 81 -7.34 -4.21 -4.55
N SER A 82 -8.51 -4.64 -4.07
CA SER A 82 -9.78 -4.14 -4.62
C SER A 82 -10.03 -2.66 -4.36
N GLY A 83 -9.45 -2.09 -3.29
CA GLY A 83 -9.56 -0.67 -2.99
C GLY A 83 -8.61 0.22 -3.80
N ALA A 84 -7.66 -0.36 -4.54
CA ALA A 84 -6.63 0.41 -5.22
C ALA A 84 -7.20 1.35 -6.28
N GLN A 85 -8.15 0.88 -7.09
CA GLN A 85 -8.77 1.71 -8.13
C GLN A 85 -9.53 2.89 -7.52
N ARG A 86 -10.22 2.65 -6.41
CA ARG A 86 -10.92 3.73 -5.71
C ARG A 86 -9.94 4.74 -5.12
N LEU A 87 -8.86 4.28 -4.51
CA LEU A 87 -7.83 5.18 -3.98
C LEU A 87 -7.18 5.99 -5.11
N ARG A 88 -6.95 5.37 -6.28
CA ARG A 88 -6.48 6.09 -7.45
C ARG A 88 -7.45 7.21 -7.85
N GLN A 89 -8.76 6.95 -7.83
CA GLN A 89 -9.75 7.99 -8.13
C GLN A 89 -9.68 9.15 -7.12
N MET A 90 -9.40 8.85 -5.86
CA MET A 90 -9.31 9.86 -4.80
C MET A 90 -8.03 10.70 -4.88
N THR A 91 -6.92 10.12 -5.35
CA THR A 91 -5.58 10.71 -5.23
C THR A 91 -4.95 11.06 -6.58
N GLY A 92 -5.36 10.42 -7.66
CA GLY A 92 -4.72 10.53 -8.96
C GLY A 92 -3.45 9.68 -9.10
N ALA A 93 -3.04 8.97 -8.05
CA ALA A 93 -1.80 8.20 -8.06
C ALA A 93 -1.92 6.95 -8.94
N PRO A 94 -0.85 6.58 -9.67
CA PRO A 94 -0.84 5.34 -10.45
C PRO A 94 -0.73 4.12 -9.55
N ILE A 95 -1.18 2.97 -10.07
CA ILE A 95 -1.10 1.68 -9.39
C ILE A 95 -0.07 0.81 -10.10
N ARG A 96 0.86 0.25 -9.34
CA ARG A 96 1.83 -0.73 -9.84
C ARG A 96 1.73 -2.02 -9.04
N ALA A 97 1.77 -3.13 -9.75
CA ALA A 97 1.77 -4.48 -9.20
C ALA A 97 2.69 -5.35 -10.04
N PHE A 98 3.08 -6.51 -9.55
CA PHE A 98 3.85 -7.45 -10.35
C PHE A 98 3.02 -8.00 -11.51
N ASP A 99 1.72 -8.22 -11.31
CA ASP A 99 0.78 -8.63 -12.35
C ASP A 99 0.28 -7.38 -13.10
N PRO A 100 0.57 -7.26 -14.42
CA PRO A 100 0.16 -6.09 -15.20
C PRO A 100 -1.35 -5.81 -15.19
N SER A 101 -2.18 -6.84 -15.01
CA SER A 101 -3.63 -6.68 -15.01
C SER A 101 -4.15 -5.86 -13.83
N TYR A 102 -3.36 -5.70 -12.78
CA TYR A 102 -3.70 -4.90 -11.60
C TYR A 102 -3.06 -3.50 -11.63
N CYS A 103 -2.29 -3.19 -12.66
CA CYS A 103 -1.69 -1.86 -12.82
C CYS A 103 -2.67 -0.88 -13.45
N ASN A 104 -2.50 0.40 -13.15
CA ASN A 104 -3.27 1.46 -13.80
C ASN A 104 -2.44 2.75 -13.77
N GLY A 105 -2.13 3.28 -14.95
CA GLY A 105 -1.39 4.53 -15.10
C GLY A 105 0.12 4.40 -14.98
N ALA A 106 0.64 3.19 -14.81
CA ALA A 106 2.08 2.93 -14.75
C ALA A 106 2.38 1.48 -15.11
N GLU A 107 3.66 1.16 -15.25
CA GLU A 107 4.11 -0.17 -15.67
C GLU A 107 4.09 -1.18 -14.52
N ALA A 108 4.07 -2.47 -14.86
CA ALA A 108 4.21 -3.55 -13.90
C ALA A 108 5.57 -3.48 -13.18
N LEU A 109 5.59 -3.99 -11.96
CA LEU A 109 6.82 -4.08 -11.17
C LEU A 109 7.72 -5.19 -11.70
N GLN A 110 9.02 -5.01 -11.52
CA GLN A 110 10.03 -6.02 -11.89
C GLN A 110 10.83 -6.42 -10.66
N ASP A 111 11.19 -7.69 -10.57
CA ASP A 111 12.04 -8.18 -9.49
C ASP A 111 13.39 -7.45 -9.51
N GLY A 112 13.81 -6.96 -8.35
CA GLY A 112 15.05 -6.20 -8.22
C GLY A 112 14.93 -4.72 -8.57
N GLU A 113 13.77 -4.26 -9.00
CA GLU A 113 13.56 -2.85 -9.34
C GLU A 113 13.71 -1.95 -8.10
N HIS A 114 14.37 -0.81 -8.26
CA HIS A 114 14.46 0.21 -7.23
C HIS A 114 13.49 1.35 -7.54
N ILE A 115 12.68 1.72 -6.58
CA ILE A 115 11.71 2.82 -6.71
C ILE A 115 12.19 3.97 -5.85
N SER A 116 12.47 5.11 -6.49
CA SER A 116 12.85 6.35 -5.82
C SER A 116 12.06 7.49 -6.45
N LEU A 117 11.30 8.22 -5.65
CA LEU A 117 10.39 9.26 -6.14
C LEU A 117 10.70 10.59 -5.49
N ASP A 118 10.49 11.68 -6.25
CA ASP A 118 10.65 13.04 -5.74
C ASP A 118 9.63 13.29 -4.61
N GLY A 119 10.09 13.94 -3.55
CA GLY A 119 9.25 14.26 -2.40
C GLY A 119 9.08 13.12 -1.40
N ILE A 120 9.77 11.99 -1.61
CA ILE A 120 9.74 10.83 -0.72
C ILE A 120 11.17 10.42 -0.41
N THR A 121 11.57 10.53 0.87
CA THR A 121 12.94 10.21 1.31
C THR A 121 13.26 8.72 1.19
N PRO A 122 12.39 7.80 1.68
CA PRO A 122 12.69 6.38 1.54
C PRO A 122 12.62 5.94 0.09
N SER A 123 13.48 5.00 -0.27
CA SER A 123 13.39 4.27 -1.54
C SER A 123 13.00 2.82 -1.26
N LEU A 124 12.49 2.15 -2.29
CA LEU A 124 12.03 0.76 -2.17
C LEU A 124 12.78 -0.13 -3.13
N GLU A 125 13.01 -1.36 -2.72
CA GLU A 125 13.46 -2.43 -3.61
C GLU A 125 12.36 -3.46 -3.74
N VAL A 126 12.01 -3.82 -4.98
CA VAL A 126 10.99 -4.81 -5.31
C VAL A 126 11.60 -6.19 -5.30
N VAL A 127 11.02 -7.10 -4.51
CA VAL A 127 11.48 -8.50 -4.46
C VAL A 127 10.28 -9.40 -4.76
N HIS A 128 10.33 -10.11 -5.87
CA HIS A 128 9.29 -11.07 -6.25
C HIS A 128 9.39 -12.32 -5.36
N THR A 129 8.34 -12.61 -4.62
CA THR A 129 8.31 -13.72 -3.65
C THR A 129 7.09 -14.61 -3.93
N PRO A 130 7.08 -15.36 -5.06
CA PRO A 130 5.94 -16.21 -5.39
C PRO A 130 5.77 -17.30 -4.33
N GLY A 131 4.52 -17.63 -4.01
CA GLY A 131 4.20 -18.60 -2.97
C GLY A 131 2.71 -18.60 -2.70
N HIS A 132 2.24 -17.64 -1.88
CA HIS A 132 0.82 -17.48 -1.60
C HIS A 132 0.01 -17.22 -2.88
N THR A 133 0.52 -16.31 -3.74
CA THR A 133 0.06 -16.15 -5.12
C THR A 133 1.28 -16.04 -6.02
N ALA A 134 1.09 -16.23 -7.34
CA ALA A 134 2.18 -16.13 -8.31
C ALA A 134 2.75 -14.70 -8.40
N ASP A 135 1.96 -13.68 -8.07
CA ASP A 135 2.34 -12.27 -8.13
C ASP A 135 2.80 -11.70 -6.78
N SER A 136 2.94 -12.52 -5.74
CA SER A 136 3.35 -12.04 -4.42
C SER A 136 4.69 -11.31 -4.47
N THR A 137 4.75 -10.15 -3.81
CA THR A 137 5.88 -9.24 -3.88
C THR A 137 6.14 -8.64 -2.50
N CYS A 138 7.40 -8.53 -2.14
CA CYS A 138 7.83 -7.81 -0.94
C CYS A 138 8.54 -6.53 -1.35
N PHE A 139 8.55 -5.55 -0.44
CA PHE A 139 9.25 -4.29 -0.64
C PHE A 139 10.21 -4.06 0.52
N PHE A 140 11.50 -3.91 0.21
CA PHE A 140 12.48 -3.45 1.19
C PHE A 140 12.50 -1.91 1.18
N VAL A 141 12.43 -1.31 2.37
CA VAL A 141 12.43 0.15 2.52
C VAL A 141 13.81 0.60 2.99
N TRP A 142 14.41 1.51 2.23
CA TRP A 142 15.71 2.10 2.53
C TRP A 142 15.51 3.58 2.90
N SER A 143 15.93 3.97 4.06
CA SER A 143 15.81 5.36 4.52
C SER A 143 17.06 6.17 4.23
#